data_5c30248d2420426806ff6c0982ef35e2
#
_entry.id   5c30248d2420426806ff6c0982ef35e2
#
_cell.length_a   1.000
_cell.length_b   1.000
_cell.length_c   1.000
_cell.angle_alpha   90.00
_cell.angle_beta   90.00
_cell.angle_gamma   90.00
#
_symmetry.space_group_name_H-M   'P 1'
#
loop_
_entity.id
_entity.type
_entity.pdbx_description
1 polymer ?
#
loop_
_entity_poly.entity_id
_entity_poly.type
_entity_poly.pdbx_seq_one_letter_code
_entity_poly.pdbx_strand_id
1 'polypeptide(L)' 'MKNIKVKVAHDKEVGVHFVKESNLSGLRAEAASLEMLRRRLAWAVRDLIAENHLDVPGEIPVEITVEAHTGRR' A
#
# COMPACT_ATOMS: atom_id res chain seq x y z
N MET A 1 -9.93 13.60 -0.35
CA MET A 1 -9.02 12.58 0.22
C MET A 1 -7.76 13.25 0.71
N LYS A 2 -7.51 13.18 1.99
CA LYS A 2 -6.34 13.84 2.56
C LYS A 2 -5.12 12.93 2.63
N ASN A 3 -5.34 11.73 3.10
CA ASN A 3 -4.26 10.77 3.25
C ASN A 3 -4.68 9.44 2.64
N ILE A 4 -3.71 8.75 2.09
CA ILE A 4 -3.95 7.40 1.61
C ILE A 4 -3.46 6.46 2.69
N LYS A 5 -4.36 5.61 3.16
CA LYS A 5 -4.03 4.66 4.21
C LYS A 5 -3.95 3.28 3.63
N VAL A 6 -2.85 2.62 3.90
CA VAL A 6 -2.59 1.30 3.34
C VAL A 6 -2.23 0.35 4.47
N LYS A 7 -2.93 -0.75 4.55
CA LYS A 7 -2.60 -1.80 5.50
C LYS A 7 -1.87 -2.90 4.77
N VAL A 8 -0.69 -3.22 5.25
CA VAL A 8 0.19 -4.21 4.64
C VAL A 8 0.26 -5.45 5.51
N ALA A 9 0.21 -6.60 4.88
CA ALA A 9 0.37 -7.87 5.57
C ALA A 9 1.56 -8.63 4.98
N HIS A 10 2.03 -9.61 5.70
CA HIS A 10 3.16 -10.43 5.26
C HIS A 10 2.73 -11.88 5.14
N ASP A 11 2.90 -12.43 3.96
CA ASP A 11 2.64 -13.84 3.72
C ASP A 11 3.95 -14.61 3.91
N LYS A 12 4.05 -15.31 4.99
CA LYS A 12 5.28 -16.02 5.34
C LYS A 12 5.59 -17.20 4.42
N GLU A 13 4.55 -17.80 3.87
CA GLU A 13 4.76 -18.98 3.04
C GLU A 13 5.49 -18.65 1.74
N VAL A 14 5.13 -17.54 1.14
CA VAL A 14 5.78 -17.13 -0.11
C VAL A 14 6.75 -15.98 0.08
N GLY A 15 6.83 -15.46 1.29
CA GLY A 15 7.81 -14.43 1.60
C GLY A 15 7.54 -13.08 0.96
N VAL A 16 6.28 -12.69 0.86
CA VAL A 16 5.96 -11.39 0.28
C VAL A 16 5.15 -10.53 1.23
N HIS A 17 5.35 -9.23 1.11
CA HIS A 17 4.51 -8.23 1.76
C HIS A 17 3.52 -7.74 0.71
N PHE A 18 2.28 -7.55 1.09
CA PHE A 18 1.25 -7.16 0.14
C PHE A 18 0.23 -6.23 0.78
N VAL A 19 -0.49 -5.50 -0.07
CA VAL A 19 -1.55 -4.62 0.40
C VAL A 19 -2.77 -5.46 0.76
N LYS A 20 -3.14 -5.42 2.03
CA LYS A 20 -4.30 -6.15 2.51
C LYS A 20 -5.57 -5.33 2.33
N GLU A 21 -5.49 -4.04 2.65
CA GLU A 21 -6.61 -3.15 2.44
C GLU A 21 -6.12 -1.71 2.36
N SER A 22 -6.92 -0.87 1.74
CA SER A 22 -6.57 0.52 1.53
C SER A 22 -7.84 1.32 1.33
N ASN A 23 -7.76 2.62 1.62
CA ASN A 23 -8.88 3.51 1.32
C ASN A 23 -8.84 4.02 -0.13
N LEU A 24 -7.84 3.59 -0.89
CA LEU A 24 -7.77 3.88 -2.31
C LEU A 24 -8.18 2.64 -3.08
N SER A 25 -9.33 2.72 -3.72
CA SER A 25 -9.89 1.57 -4.44
C SER A 25 -8.97 1.11 -5.56
N GLY A 26 -8.77 -0.19 -5.63
CA GLY A 26 -7.95 -0.76 -6.69
C GLY A 26 -6.46 -0.80 -6.42
N LEU A 27 -6.04 -0.32 -5.26
CA LEU A 27 -4.62 -0.31 -4.94
C LEU A 27 -4.13 -1.71 -4.64
N ARG A 28 -3.16 -2.17 -5.42
CA ARG A 28 -2.55 -3.48 -5.25
C ARG A 28 -1.05 -3.36 -5.43
N ALA A 29 -0.32 -4.08 -4.62
CA ALA A 29 1.13 -4.15 -4.75
C ALA A 29 1.64 -5.27 -3.87
N GLU A 30 2.76 -5.83 -4.25
CA GLU A 30 3.44 -6.83 -3.43
C GLU A 30 4.93 -6.78 -3.72
N ALA A 31 5.71 -7.18 -2.75
CA ALA A 31 7.16 -7.19 -2.89
C ALA A 31 7.79 -8.08 -1.84
N ALA A 32 9.01 -8.50 -2.08
CA ALA A 32 9.72 -9.38 -1.17
C ALA A 32 10.16 -8.68 0.12
N SER A 33 10.25 -7.38 0.11
CA SER A 33 10.60 -6.62 1.30
C SER A 33 9.68 -5.43 1.47
N LEU A 34 9.58 -4.97 2.71
CA LEU A 34 8.75 -3.82 3.00
C LEU A 34 9.26 -2.56 2.31
N GLU A 35 10.57 -2.42 2.23
CA GLU A 35 11.17 -1.27 1.57
C GLU A 35 10.81 -1.23 0.09
N MET A 36 10.89 -2.38 -0.57
CA MET A 36 10.51 -2.45 -1.98
C MET A 36 9.02 -2.20 -2.16
N LEU A 37 8.22 -2.69 -1.22
CA LEU A 37 6.79 -2.47 -1.29
C LEU A 37 6.46 -0.98 -1.19
N ARG A 38 7.17 -0.26 -0.34
CA ARG A 38 6.97 1.18 -0.23
C ARG A 38 7.21 1.89 -1.56
N ARG A 39 8.27 1.49 -2.27
CA ARG A 39 8.58 2.08 -3.56
C ARG A 39 7.49 1.77 -4.58
N ARG A 40 7.04 0.53 -4.59
CA ARG A 40 5.98 0.13 -5.52
C ARG A 40 4.67 0.82 -5.20
N LEU A 41 4.39 1.03 -3.92
CA LEU A 41 3.17 1.74 -3.52
C LEU A 41 3.18 3.18 -4.00
N ALA A 42 4.33 3.84 -3.95
CA ALA A 42 4.42 5.21 -4.42
C ALA A 42 4.02 5.32 -5.89
N TRP A 43 4.49 4.39 -6.71
CA TRP A 43 4.14 4.35 -8.11
C TRP A 43 2.69 3.96 -8.33
N ALA A 44 2.22 2.93 -7.62
CA ALA A 44 0.86 2.44 -7.78
C ALA A 44 -0.17 3.50 -7.41
N VAL A 45 0.09 4.23 -6.33
CA VAL A 45 -0.80 5.31 -5.90
C VAL A 45 -0.86 6.40 -6.97
N ARG A 46 0.30 6.80 -7.47
CA ARG A 46 0.38 7.82 -8.49
C ARG A 46 -0.38 7.41 -9.75
N ASP A 47 -0.20 6.16 -10.17
CA ASP A 47 -0.87 5.66 -11.36
C ASP A 47 -2.40 5.63 -11.18
N LEU A 48 -2.86 5.17 -10.02
CA LEU A 48 -4.29 5.11 -9.77
C LEU A 48 -4.93 6.49 -9.73
N ILE A 49 -4.23 7.46 -9.15
CA ILE A 49 -4.73 8.82 -9.12
C ILE A 49 -4.85 9.36 -10.53
N ALA A 50 -3.85 9.12 -11.36
CA ALA A 50 -3.87 9.56 -12.74
C ALA A 50 -4.98 8.88 -13.54
N GLU A 51 -5.12 7.55 -13.38
CA GLU A 51 -6.12 6.80 -14.13
C GLU A 51 -7.55 7.20 -13.79
N ASN A 52 -7.79 7.51 -12.52
CA ASN A 52 -9.13 7.83 -12.08
C ASN A 52 -9.42 9.32 -12.10
N HIS A 53 -8.49 10.10 -12.63
CA HIS A 53 -8.63 11.55 -12.72
C HIS A 53 -9.00 12.17 -11.38
N LEU A 54 -8.42 11.67 -10.31
CA LEU A 54 -8.68 12.20 -8.99
C LEU A 54 -7.99 13.56 -8.86
N ASP A 55 -8.75 14.54 -8.42
CA ASP A 55 -8.23 15.87 -8.26
C ASP A 55 -7.56 15.97 -6.91
N VAL A 56 -6.26 15.71 -6.89
CA VAL A 56 -5.51 15.71 -5.65
C VAL A 56 -4.36 16.70 -5.76
N PRO A 57 -4.33 17.69 -4.91
CA PRO A 57 -3.27 18.69 -4.97
C PRO A 57 -1.96 18.19 -4.41
N GLY A 58 -0.89 18.35 -5.19
CA GLY A 58 0.45 18.09 -4.71
C GLY A 58 0.72 16.65 -4.29
N GLU A 59 1.56 16.52 -3.30
CA GLU A 59 1.89 15.21 -2.77
C GLU A 59 0.88 14.79 -1.72
N ILE A 60 0.48 13.53 -1.80
CA ILE A 60 -0.45 12.99 -0.83
C ILE A 60 0.32 12.07 0.11
N PRO A 61 0.23 12.32 1.40
CA PRO A 61 0.88 11.41 2.36
C PRO A 61 0.28 10.01 2.26
N VAL A 62 1.13 9.02 2.20
CA VAL A 62 0.72 7.63 2.22
C VAL A 62 1.10 7.05 3.56
N GLU A 63 0.10 6.67 4.34
CA GLU A 63 0.33 6.07 5.65
C GLU A 63 0.30 4.57 5.50
N ILE A 64 1.41 3.94 5.82
CA ILE A 64 1.50 2.50 5.74
C ILE A 64 1.46 1.92 7.15
N THR A 65 0.47 1.07 7.38
CA THR A 65 0.36 0.35 8.64
C THR A 65 0.67 -1.11 8.38
N VAL A 66 1.65 -1.62 9.08
CA VAL A 66 2.00 -3.03 8.95
C VAL A 66 1.19 -3.81 9.96
N GLU A 67 0.46 -4.81 9.46
CA GLU A 67 -0.33 -5.65 10.34
C GLU A 67 0.58 -6.41 11.28
N ALA A 68 0.34 -6.23 12.57
CA ALA A 68 1.13 -6.94 13.55
C ALA A 68 0.82 -8.40 13.48
N HIS A 69 1.84 -9.20 13.24
CA HIS A 69 1.67 -10.63 13.21
C HIS A 69 1.80 -11.14 14.62
N THR A 70 0.70 -11.29 15.26
CA THR A 70 0.70 -11.72 16.64
C THR A 70 0.78 -13.20 16.76
N GLY A 71 1.07 -13.83 15.88
CA GLY A 71 1.31 -15.20 15.91
C GLY A 71 0.68 -16.01 16.91
N ARG A 72 0.56 -16.00 17.21
CA ARG A 72 0.32 -16.64 18.00
C ARG A 72 -0.18 -17.55 17.79
N ARG A 73 -0.07 -17.84 17.70
CA ARG A 73 -0.31 -18.44 17.57
C ARG A 73 -0.53 -18.84 17.21
#